data_ba5d48547410886856dd80403568f1df
#
_entry.id   ba5d48547410886856dd80403568f1df
#
_cell.length_a   1.000
_cell.length_b   1.000
_cell.length_c   1.000
_cell.angle_alpha   90.00
_cell.angle_beta   90.00
_cell.angle_gamma   90.00
#
_symmetry.space_group_name_H-M   'P 1'
#
loop_
_entity.id
_entity.type
_entity.pdbx_description
1 polymer ?
#
loop_
_entity_poly.entity_id
_entity_poly.type
_entity_poly.pdbx_seq_one_letter_code
_entity_poly.pdbx_strand_id
1 'polypeptide(L)'
;MLEIKNLRKSFSTNCVLDDVSCSFSKGKMIALLGKNGSGKTTFLKCLGNIMNIDGGEIEYNGSNFIFINDKPNMFGDLTIYENLRYILSIYNQDFDSDRYHKSIKDLGLNSMQSIRLKHLSAGNIQRNKILIALNTDWEYLLIDEPFSNLDKEGSIIVKEILSNMKSQKKTVLFSTHNFIDISDICDMSFEIKDGKFHSHD
;
A
#
# COMPACT_ATOMS: atom_id res chain seq x y z
N MET A 1 -3.90 -12.94 12.04
CA MET A 1 -3.73 -13.59 10.72
C MET A 1 -4.87 -13.09 9.86
N LEU A 2 -4.61 -12.69 8.65
CA LEU A 2 -5.61 -12.37 7.63
C LEU A 2 -5.82 -13.61 6.79
N GLU A 3 -7.02 -14.11 6.68
CA GLU A 3 -7.35 -15.33 5.93
C GLU A 3 -8.34 -15.02 4.81
N ILE A 4 -8.04 -15.51 3.63
CA ILE A 4 -8.83 -15.34 2.41
C ILE A 4 -9.23 -16.73 1.90
N LYS A 5 -10.53 -16.96 1.67
CA LYS A 5 -11.08 -18.24 1.22
C LYS A 5 -11.93 -18.05 -0.03
N ASN A 6 -11.55 -18.71 -1.10
CA ASN A 6 -12.31 -18.80 -2.35
C ASN A 6 -12.77 -17.44 -2.91
N LEU A 7 -11.95 -16.40 -2.75
CA LEU A 7 -12.27 -15.04 -3.15
C LEU A 7 -12.46 -14.97 -4.66
N ARG A 8 -13.59 -14.40 -5.07
CA ARG A 8 -13.95 -14.15 -6.47
C ARG A 8 -14.30 -12.71 -6.71
N LYS A 9 -13.83 -12.17 -7.84
CA LYS A 9 -14.16 -10.83 -8.31
C LYS A 9 -14.22 -10.78 -9.83
N SER A 10 -15.34 -10.28 -10.35
CA SER A 10 -15.56 -10.11 -11.79
C SER A 10 -16.01 -8.69 -12.11
N PHE A 11 -15.73 -8.24 -13.32
CA PHE A 11 -16.28 -7.02 -13.89
C PHE A 11 -17.01 -7.39 -15.18
N SER A 12 -18.32 -7.26 -15.18
CA SER A 12 -19.18 -7.76 -16.25
C SER A 12 -18.91 -9.25 -16.51
N THR A 13 -18.41 -9.60 -17.68
CA THR A 13 -18.08 -10.99 -18.06
C THR A 13 -16.64 -11.41 -17.78
N ASN A 14 -15.79 -10.47 -17.34
CA ASN A 14 -14.38 -10.73 -17.10
C ASN A 14 -14.12 -11.09 -15.63
N CYS A 15 -13.76 -12.35 -15.38
CA CYS A 15 -13.31 -12.79 -14.06
C CYS A 15 -11.87 -12.35 -13.84
N VAL A 16 -11.64 -11.51 -12.81
CA VAL A 16 -10.32 -10.94 -12.49
C VAL A 16 -9.64 -11.69 -11.34
N LEU A 17 -10.43 -12.18 -10.38
CA LEU A 17 -9.97 -13.05 -9.30
C LEU A 17 -10.88 -14.27 -9.27
N ASP A 18 -10.30 -15.45 -9.40
CA ASP A 18 -11.03 -16.71 -9.49
C ASP A 18 -10.52 -17.70 -8.45
N ASP A 19 -11.32 -17.89 -7.41
CA ASP A 19 -11.07 -18.88 -6.36
C ASP A 19 -9.73 -18.69 -5.61
N VAL A 20 -9.41 -17.43 -5.29
CA VAL A 20 -8.16 -17.07 -4.61
C VAL A 20 -8.27 -17.42 -3.13
N SER A 21 -7.37 -18.30 -2.65
CA SER A 21 -7.24 -18.66 -1.24
C SER A 21 -5.81 -18.47 -0.78
N CYS A 22 -5.61 -17.71 0.28
CA CYS A 22 -4.29 -17.48 0.88
C CYS A 22 -4.43 -16.98 2.32
N SER A 23 -3.33 -16.98 3.06
CA SER A 23 -3.28 -16.42 4.40
C SER A 23 -2.01 -15.61 4.62
N PHE A 24 -2.13 -14.53 5.41
CA PHE A 24 -1.02 -13.63 5.73
C PHE A 24 -0.85 -13.51 7.23
N SER A 25 0.32 -13.93 7.71
CA SER A 25 0.68 -13.78 9.13
C SER A 25 1.04 -12.32 9.43
N LYS A 26 0.77 -11.87 10.67
CA LYS A 26 1.22 -10.55 11.14
C LYS A 26 2.75 -10.46 11.13
N GLY A 27 3.27 -9.25 10.94
CA GLY A 27 4.70 -8.97 10.95
C GLY A 27 5.45 -9.39 9.69
N LYS A 28 4.74 -9.56 8.58
CA LYS A 28 5.32 -9.99 7.30
C LYS A 28 5.28 -8.90 6.24
N MET A 29 6.32 -8.87 5.43
CA MET A 29 6.42 -8.07 4.22
C MET A 29 6.09 -8.96 3.02
N ILE A 30 4.97 -8.66 2.35
CA ILE A 30 4.41 -9.52 1.31
C ILE A 30 4.36 -8.74 -0.01
N ALA A 31 4.97 -9.29 -1.07
CA ALA A 31 4.90 -8.74 -2.41
C ALA A 31 3.83 -9.44 -3.24
N LEU A 32 2.99 -8.66 -3.89
CA LEU A 32 2.00 -9.11 -4.85
C LEU A 32 2.49 -8.78 -6.26
N LEU A 33 2.84 -9.82 -6.99
CA LEU A 33 3.43 -9.76 -8.32
C LEU A 33 2.38 -9.96 -9.41
N GLY A 34 2.73 -9.59 -10.63
CA GLY A 34 1.93 -9.83 -11.81
C GLY A 34 1.98 -8.68 -12.81
N LYS A 35 1.61 -8.97 -14.04
CA LYS A 35 1.56 -7.98 -15.13
C LYS A 35 0.53 -6.89 -14.85
N ASN A 36 0.62 -5.77 -15.55
CA ASN A 36 -0.42 -4.75 -15.51
C ASN A 36 -1.75 -5.37 -15.98
N GLY A 37 -2.83 -5.10 -15.21
CA GLY A 37 -4.14 -5.68 -15.48
C GLY A 37 -4.36 -7.09 -14.92
N SER A 38 -3.39 -7.72 -14.23
CA SER A 38 -3.56 -9.07 -13.68
C SER A 38 -4.51 -9.18 -12.48
N GLY A 39 -4.94 -8.04 -11.89
CA GLY A 39 -5.84 -8.03 -10.74
C GLY A 39 -5.22 -7.61 -9.41
N LYS A 40 -3.94 -7.21 -9.35
CA LYS A 40 -3.26 -6.78 -8.11
C LYS A 40 -4.02 -5.68 -7.36
N THR A 41 -4.31 -4.58 -8.03
CA THR A 41 -5.08 -3.46 -7.48
C THR A 41 -6.48 -3.89 -7.04
N THR A 42 -7.12 -4.77 -7.81
CA THR A 42 -8.45 -5.33 -7.48
C THR A 42 -8.38 -6.13 -6.19
N PHE A 43 -7.40 -7.01 -6.05
CA PHE A 43 -7.18 -7.79 -4.85
C PHE A 43 -6.93 -6.91 -3.62
N LEU A 44 -6.02 -5.93 -3.72
CA LEU A 44 -5.76 -4.97 -2.63
C LEU A 44 -7.02 -4.18 -2.23
N LYS A 45 -7.85 -3.76 -3.19
CA LYS A 45 -9.12 -3.08 -2.91
C LYS A 45 -10.15 -3.97 -2.23
N CYS A 46 -10.22 -5.25 -2.60
CA CYS A 46 -11.06 -6.23 -1.91
C CYS A 46 -10.59 -6.41 -0.47
N LEU A 47 -9.28 -6.59 -0.25
CA LEU A 47 -8.71 -6.68 1.09
C LEU A 47 -8.92 -5.42 1.94
N GLY A 48 -8.83 -4.24 1.34
CA GLY A 48 -9.07 -2.96 2.02
C GLY A 48 -10.55 -2.65 2.24
N ASN A 49 -11.46 -3.57 1.89
CA ASN A 49 -12.92 -3.37 1.94
C ASN A 49 -13.41 -2.14 1.17
N ILE A 50 -12.68 -1.74 0.11
CA ILE A 50 -13.02 -0.63 -0.78
C ILE A 50 -13.86 -1.15 -1.97
N MET A 51 -13.73 -2.44 -2.24
CA MET A 51 -14.44 -3.12 -3.32
C MET A 51 -15.09 -4.39 -2.79
N ASN A 52 -16.40 -4.55 -3.04
CA ASN A 52 -17.12 -5.75 -2.67
C ASN A 52 -16.60 -6.95 -3.48
N ILE A 53 -16.48 -8.09 -2.82
CA ILE A 53 -16.20 -9.38 -3.44
C ILE A 53 -17.50 -9.97 -4.00
N ASP A 54 -17.39 -10.82 -5.03
CA ASP A 54 -18.55 -11.48 -5.64
C ASP A 54 -18.73 -12.91 -5.10
N GLY A 55 -17.74 -13.43 -4.37
CA GLY A 55 -17.80 -14.73 -3.70
C GLY A 55 -16.58 -14.95 -2.80
N GLY A 56 -16.69 -15.93 -1.92
CA GLY A 56 -15.67 -16.24 -0.93
C GLY A 56 -15.77 -15.42 0.35
N GLU A 57 -14.73 -15.45 1.16
CA GLU A 57 -14.69 -14.80 2.47
C GLU A 57 -13.32 -14.18 2.73
N ILE A 58 -13.31 -13.06 3.47
CA ILE A 58 -12.10 -12.41 4.00
C ILE A 58 -12.27 -12.24 5.51
N GLU A 59 -11.47 -12.95 6.29
CA GLU A 59 -11.50 -12.90 7.76
C GLU A 59 -10.46 -11.91 8.27
N TYR A 60 -10.90 -10.76 8.74
CA TYR A 60 -10.03 -9.66 9.20
C TYR A 60 -9.59 -9.79 10.67
N ASN A 61 -10.26 -10.63 11.47
CA ASN A 61 -10.00 -10.82 12.90
C ASN A 61 -9.86 -9.50 13.71
N GLY A 62 -10.72 -8.52 13.39
CA GLY A 62 -10.73 -7.21 14.05
C GLY A 62 -9.57 -6.28 13.66
N SER A 63 -8.84 -6.58 12.60
CA SER A 63 -7.66 -5.84 12.18
C SER A 63 -7.99 -4.48 11.56
N ASN A 64 -7.13 -3.50 11.80
CA ASN A 64 -7.20 -2.16 11.21
C ASN A 64 -6.32 -2.09 9.96
N PHE A 65 -6.93 -1.64 8.84
CA PHE A 65 -6.27 -1.54 7.54
C PHE A 65 -6.12 -0.09 7.12
N ILE A 66 -5.00 0.21 6.48
CA ILE A 66 -4.89 1.38 5.62
C ILE A 66 -4.55 0.93 4.20
N PHE A 67 -5.24 1.49 3.21
CA PHE A 67 -4.97 1.24 1.80
C PHE A 67 -4.46 2.51 1.12
N ILE A 68 -3.27 2.42 0.55
CA ILE A 68 -2.65 3.47 -0.23
C ILE A 68 -2.73 3.08 -1.71
N ASN A 69 -3.61 3.77 -2.41
CA ASN A 69 -3.89 3.54 -3.81
C ASN A 69 -2.80 4.16 -4.72
N ASP A 70 -2.67 3.63 -5.93
CA ASP A 70 -1.88 4.25 -7.00
C ASP A 70 -2.40 5.65 -7.36
N LYS A 71 -3.71 5.84 -7.50
CA LYS A 71 -4.32 7.17 -7.66
C LYS A 71 -4.55 7.78 -6.28
N PRO A 72 -3.94 8.94 -5.98
CA PRO A 72 -4.07 9.53 -4.66
C PRO A 72 -5.51 9.98 -4.38
N ASN A 73 -6.11 9.45 -3.31
CA ASN A 73 -7.31 10.01 -2.69
C ASN A 73 -6.91 11.25 -1.86
N MET A 74 -6.17 12.16 -2.47
CA MET A 74 -5.62 13.35 -1.85
C MET A 74 -6.13 14.59 -2.57
N PHE A 75 -6.31 15.66 -1.81
CA PHE A 75 -6.79 16.93 -2.34
C PHE A 75 -5.63 17.72 -2.94
N GLY A 76 -5.65 17.91 -4.26
CA GLY A 76 -4.60 18.63 -4.99
C GLY A 76 -4.40 20.07 -4.55
N ASP A 77 -5.44 20.72 -4.04
CA ASP A 77 -5.41 22.10 -3.57
C ASP A 77 -4.88 22.26 -2.14
N LEU A 78 -4.72 21.18 -1.41
CA LEU A 78 -4.14 21.16 -0.08
C LEU A 78 -2.63 20.86 -0.14
N THR A 79 -1.90 21.34 0.86
CA THR A 79 -0.49 21.01 1.11
C THR A 79 -0.32 19.60 1.66
N ILE A 80 0.93 19.12 1.78
CA ILE A 80 1.26 17.83 2.43
C ILE A 80 0.67 17.77 3.84
N TYR A 81 0.89 18.82 4.64
CA TYR A 81 0.41 18.90 6.02
C TYR A 81 -1.12 18.87 6.11
N GLU A 82 -1.80 19.68 5.29
CA GLU A 82 -3.26 19.75 5.29
C GLU A 82 -3.91 18.43 4.86
N ASN A 83 -3.34 17.76 3.86
CA ASN A 83 -3.79 16.43 3.44
C ASN A 83 -3.64 15.41 4.56
N LEU A 84 -2.48 15.37 5.25
CA LEU A 84 -2.27 14.45 6.36
C LEU A 84 -3.29 14.72 7.48
N ARG A 85 -3.48 15.99 7.88
CA ARG A 85 -4.47 16.37 8.91
C ARG A 85 -5.87 15.92 8.55
N TYR A 86 -6.26 16.09 7.27
CA TYR A 86 -7.55 15.64 6.78
C TYR A 86 -7.69 14.10 6.87
N ILE A 87 -6.68 13.37 6.43
CA ILE A 87 -6.70 11.90 6.47
C ILE A 87 -6.77 11.38 7.92
N LEU A 88 -5.96 11.93 8.82
CA LEU A 88 -6.00 11.57 10.24
C LEU A 88 -7.39 11.80 10.85
N SER A 89 -8.07 12.89 10.46
CA SER A 89 -9.43 13.16 10.92
C SER A 89 -10.45 12.11 10.47
N ILE A 90 -10.30 11.58 9.23
CA ILE A 90 -11.17 10.50 8.73
C ILE A 90 -10.98 9.20 9.54
N TYR A 91 -9.75 8.93 9.97
CA TYR A 91 -9.44 7.74 10.76
C TYR A 91 -9.58 7.96 12.29
N ASN A 92 -10.08 9.12 12.73
CA ASN A 92 -10.16 9.52 14.15
C ASN A 92 -8.81 9.34 14.88
N GLN A 93 -7.72 9.78 14.25
CA GLN A 93 -6.37 9.71 14.78
C GLN A 93 -5.81 11.11 15.06
N ASP A 94 -5.04 11.22 16.13
CA ASP A 94 -4.39 12.47 16.49
C ASP A 94 -3.15 12.74 15.66
N PHE A 95 -2.83 14.02 15.46
CA PHE A 95 -1.63 14.45 14.78
C PHE A 95 -0.44 14.43 15.75
N ASP A 96 0.59 13.68 15.38
CA ASP A 96 1.88 13.63 16.08
C ASP A 96 2.90 14.47 15.30
N SER A 97 3.32 15.59 15.91
CA SER A 97 4.26 16.54 15.31
C SER A 97 5.65 15.94 15.11
N ASP A 98 6.14 15.16 16.06
CA ASP A 98 7.48 14.60 16.00
C ASP A 98 7.57 13.52 14.91
N ARG A 99 6.54 12.67 14.85
CA ARG A 99 6.37 11.65 13.81
C ARG A 99 6.28 12.29 12.41
N TYR A 100 5.54 13.39 12.28
CA TYR A 100 5.43 14.15 11.04
C TYR A 100 6.77 14.71 10.59
N HIS A 101 7.47 15.45 11.45
CA HIS A 101 8.75 16.07 11.10
C HIS A 101 9.82 15.03 10.77
N LYS A 102 9.84 13.91 11.49
CA LYS A 102 10.71 12.79 11.16
C LYS A 102 10.39 12.24 9.77
N SER A 103 9.12 11.96 9.48
CA SER A 103 8.70 11.39 8.19
C SER A 103 9.00 12.32 7.02
N ILE A 104 8.79 13.63 7.18
CA ILE A 104 9.13 14.66 6.18
C ILE A 104 10.62 14.62 5.86
N LYS A 105 11.48 14.52 6.89
CA LYS A 105 12.92 14.45 6.74
C LYS A 105 13.35 13.15 6.05
N ASP A 106 12.85 12.02 6.52
CA ASP A 106 13.21 10.69 6.02
C ASP A 106 12.82 10.51 4.55
N LEU A 107 11.72 11.15 4.12
CA LEU A 107 11.23 11.14 2.74
C LEU A 107 11.82 12.24 1.84
N GLY A 108 12.67 13.12 2.37
CA GLY A 108 13.25 14.22 1.61
C GLY A 108 12.23 15.28 1.15
N LEU A 109 11.15 15.49 1.92
CA LEU A 109 10.05 16.40 1.57
C LEU A 109 10.13 17.77 2.27
N ASN A 110 11.26 18.10 2.93
CA ASN A 110 11.40 19.31 3.75
C ASN A 110 11.03 20.61 3.00
N SER A 111 11.51 20.78 1.78
CA SER A 111 11.24 21.97 0.96
C SER A 111 9.86 21.98 0.30
N MET A 112 9.10 20.88 0.41
CA MET A 112 7.81 20.69 -0.28
C MET A 112 6.60 20.92 0.63
N GLN A 113 6.79 21.12 1.95
CA GLN A 113 5.71 21.14 2.94
C GLN A 113 4.63 22.18 2.70
N SER A 114 5.01 23.36 2.20
CA SER A 114 4.10 24.48 1.90
C SER A 114 3.53 24.47 0.47
N ILE A 115 3.97 23.50 -0.35
CA ILE A 115 3.54 23.40 -1.74
C ILE A 115 2.25 22.58 -1.80
N ARG A 116 1.25 23.05 -2.57
CA ARG A 116 0.03 22.30 -2.83
C ARG A 116 0.33 21.05 -3.65
N LEU A 117 -0.33 19.92 -3.38
CA LEU A 117 -0.04 18.64 -4.03
C LEU A 117 -0.12 18.69 -5.55
N LYS A 118 -1.04 19.47 -6.11
CA LYS A 118 -1.17 19.63 -7.58
C LYS A 118 0.07 20.23 -8.27
N HIS A 119 0.98 20.85 -7.52
CA HIS A 119 2.24 21.41 -8.02
C HIS A 119 3.46 20.55 -7.71
N LEU A 120 3.26 19.40 -7.04
CA LEU A 120 4.34 18.44 -6.78
C LEU A 120 4.56 17.54 -8.01
N SER A 121 5.80 17.07 -8.16
CA SER A 121 6.11 16.00 -9.11
C SER A 121 5.41 14.69 -8.72
N ALA A 122 5.21 13.79 -9.68
CA ALA A 122 4.63 12.48 -9.42
C ALA A 122 5.43 11.68 -8.36
N GLY A 123 6.77 11.80 -8.36
CA GLY A 123 7.62 11.18 -7.34
C GLY A 123 7.41 11.76 -5.94
N ASN A 124 7.26 13.09 -5.81
CA ASN A 124 6.96 13.70 -4.51
C ASN A 124 5.55 13.36 -4.02
N ILE A 125 4.58 13.22 -4.91
CA ILE A 125 3.24 12.70 -4.58
C ILE A 125 3.36 11.27 -4.07
N GLN A 126 4.18 10.43 -4.70
CA GLN A 126 4.40 9.05 -4.26
C GLN A 126 5.06 9.00 -2.87
N ARG A 127 6.08 9.82 -2.62
CA ARG A 127 6.69 9.95 -1.28
C ARG A 127 5.66 10.45 -0.24
N ASN A 128 4.77 11.37 -0.62
CA ASN A 128 3.70 11.83 0.27
C ASN A 128 2.69 10.73 0.64
N LYS A 129 2.40 9.78 -0.25
CA LYS A 129 1.59 8.60 0.09
C LYS A 129 2.25 7.75 1.19
N ILE A 130 3.56 7.56 1.12
CA ILE A 130 4.33 6.87 2.15
C ILE A 130 4.33 7.66 3.47
N LEU A 131 4.39 9.00 3.41
CA LEU A 131 4.25 9.86 4.59
C LEU A 131 2.94 9.61 5.32
N ILE A 132 1.83 9.45 4.60
CA ILE A 132 0.54 9.12 5.20
C ILE A 132 0.61 7.78 5.94
N ALA A 133 1.19 6.74 5.32
CA ALA A 133 1.38 5.45 5.97
C ALA A 133 2.25 5.55 7.24
N LEU A 134 3.29 6.38 7.21
CA LEU A 134 4.16 6.60 8.36
C LEU A 134 3.47 7.34 9.51
N ASN A 135 2.43 8.12 9.25
CA ASN A 135 1.75 8.98 10.23
C ASN A 135 0.38 8.48 10.65
N THR A 136 -0.07 7.35 10.15
CA THR A 136 -1.33 6.70 10.55
C THR A 136 -1.06 5.42 11.33
N ASP A 137 -1.99 5.04 12.20
CA ASP A 137 -1.92 3.79 12.95
C ASP A 137 -2.71 2.70 12.23
N TRP A 138 -2.04 1.58 12.01
CA TRP A 138 -2.58 0.43 11.28
C TRP A 138 -1.92 -0.87 11.73
N GLU A 139 -2.62 -1.99 11.53
CA GLU A 139 -2.09 -3.33 11.68
C GLU A 139 -1.64 -3.92 10.34
N TYR A 140 -2.38 -3.61 9.27
CA TYR A 140 -2.07 -4.01 7.91
C TYR A 140 -2.00 -2.79 7.00
N LEU A 141 -0.88 -2.62 6.32
CA LEU A 141 -0.69 -1.61 5.29
C LEU A 141 -0.76 -2.27 3.91
N LEU A 142 -1.73 -1.81 3.12
CA LEU A 142 -1.88 -2.23 1.73
C LEU A 142 -1.41 -1.10 0.83
N ILE A 143 -0.42 -1.33 -0.03
CA ILE A 143 0.13 -0.30 -0.92
C ILE A 143 0.10 -0.79 -2.37
N ASP A 144 -0.52 -0.01 -3.23
CA ASP A 144 -0.50 -0.27 -4.67
C ASP A 144 0.67 0.45 -5.33
N GLU A 145 1.61 -0.30 -5.89
CA GLU A 145 2.80 0.16 -6.63
C GLU A 145 3.63 1.24 -5.86
N PRO A 146 4.22 0.94 -4.69
CA PRO A 146 4.92 1.93 -3.85
C PRO A 146 6.13 2.57 -4.53
N PHE A 147 6.71 1.93 -5.55
CA PHE A 147 7.89 2.39 -6.27
C PHE A 147 7.57 3.12 -7.58
N SER A 148 6.28 3.24 -7.94
CA SER A 148 5.88 3.92 -9.18
C SER A 148 6.28 5.40 -9.17
N ASN A 149 6.66 5.92 -10.34
CA ASN A 149 7.01 7.33 -10.54
C ASN A 149 8.20 7.85 -9.72
N LEU A 150 8.94 6.99 -9.04
CA LEU A 150 10.14 7.36 -8.29
C LEU A 150 11.37 7.32 -9.20
N ASP A 151 12.26 8.29 -8.99
CA ASP A 151 13.64 8.20 -9.45
C ASP A 151 14.44 7.19 -8.62
N LYS A 152 15.69 6.98 -8.99
CA LYS A 152 16.56 6.01 -8.30
C LYS A 152 16.73 6.34 -6.80
N GLU A 153 16.90 7.62 -6.47
CA GLU A 153 17.04 8.08 -5.08
C GLU A 153 15.74 7.85 -4.29
N GLY A 154 14.60 8.23 -4.86
CA GLY A 154 13.29 8.00 -4.24
C GLY A 154 12.98 6.52 -4.03
N SER A 155 13.39 5.67 -4.95
CA SER A 155 13.22 4.21 -4.82
C SER A 155 14.06 3.66 -3.66
N ILE A 156 15.30 4.15 -3.48
CA ILE A 156 16.16 3.76 -2.35
C ILE A 156 15.50 4.19 -1.03
N ILE A 157 15.06 5.44 -0.93
CA ILE A 157 14.40 5.97 0.28
C ILE A 157 13.17 5.13 0.65
N VAL A 158 12.28 4.84 -0.30
CA VAL A 158 11.07 4.05 -0.04
C VAL A 158 11.43 2.62 0.37
N LYS A 159 12.43 2.02 -0.27
CA LYS A 159 12.93 0.67 0.08
C LYS A 159 13.46 0.62 1.52
N GLU A 160 14.25 1.60 1.94
CA GLU A 160 14.76 1.71 3.31
C GLU A 160 13.61 1.86 4.32
N ILE A 161 12.60 2.66 4.02
CA ILE A 161 11.42 2.82 4.87
C ILE A 161 10.67 1.50 5.02
N LEU A 162 10.42 0.77 3.92
CA LEU A 162 9.76 -0.54 3.96
C LEU A 162 10.62 -1.56 4.73
N SER A 163 11.94 -1.55 4.55
CA SER A 163 12.87 -2.39 5.32
C SER A 163 12.80 -2.10 6.82
N ASN A 164 12.71 -0.82 7.21
CA ASN A 164 12.50 -0.42 8.60
C ASN A 164 11.16 -0.91 9.15
N MET A 165 10.07 -0.84 8.36
CA MET A 165 8.77 -1.41 8.75
C MET A 165 8.86 -2.92 8.97
N LYS A 166 9.59 -3.65 8.12
CA LYS A 166 9.87 -5.08 8.30
C LYS A 166 10.60 -5.35 9.61
N SER A 167 11.66 -4.61 9.92
CA SER A 167 12.42 -4.76 11.17
C SER A 167 11.55 -4.53 12.42
N GLN A 168 10.54 -3.67 12.31
CA GLN A 168 9.54 -3.39 13.36
C GLN A 168 8.40 -4.42 13.39
N LYS A 169 8.47 -5.47 12.58
CA LYS A 169 7.43 -6.51 12.44
C LYS A 169 6.05 -5.92 12.07
N LYS A 170 6.03 -4.88 11.27
CA LYS A 170 4.81 -4.36 10.67
C LYS A 170 4.36 -5.29 9.54
N THR A 171 3.05 -5.37 9.32
CA THR A 171 2.49 -6.19 8.24
C THR A 171 2.20 -5.32 7.03
N VAL A 172 2.92 -5.55 5.94
CA VAL A 172 2.77 -4.77 4.71
C VAL A 172 2.53 -5.71 3.53
N LEU A 173 1.48 -5.45 2.78
CA LEU A 173 1.20 -6.10 1.51
C LEU A 173 1.26 -5.04 0.41
N PHE A 174 2.14 -5.20 -0.55
CA PHE A 174 2.28 -4.23 -1.64
C PHE A 174 2.34 -4.91 -3.01
N SER A 175 1.74 -4.25 -4.00
CA SER A 175 1.84 -4.68 -5.38
C SER A 175 3.10 -4.15 -6.03
N THR A 176 3.67 -4.92 -6.96
CA THR A 176 4.73 -4.46 -7.85
C THR A 176 4.78 -5.32 -9.12
N HIS A 177 5.33 -4.77 -10.18
CA HIS A 177 5.65 -5.50 -11.40
C HIS A 177 7.14 -5.87 -11.52
N ASN A 178 7.98 -5.34 -10.61
CA ASN A 178 9.43 -5.61 -10.56
C ASN A 178 9.83 -6.20 -9.21
N PHE A 179 10.11 -7.50 -9.19
CA PHE A 179 10.47 -8.22 -7.96
C PHE A 179 11.97 -8.16 -7.65
N ILE A 180 12.81 -8.05 -8.68
CA ILE A 180 14.28 -8.17 -8.52
C ILE A 180 14.83 -7.15 -7.52
N ASP A 181 14.32 -5.91 -7.57
CA ASP A 181 14.80 -4.81 -6.74
C ASP A 181 14.33 -4.85 -5.28
N ILE A 182 13.40 -5.76 -4.94
CA ILE A 182 12.73 -5.79 -3.63
C ILE A 182 12.76 -7.16 -2.95
N SER A 183 13.35 -8.17 -3.58
CA SER A 183 13.39 -9.56 -3.06
C SER A 183 14.01 -9.67 -1.68
N ASP A 184 14.98 -8.82 -1.34
CA ASP A 184 15.67 -8.77 -0.06
C ASP A 184 14.80 -8.23 1.09
N ILE A 185 13.77 -7.44 0.80
CA ILE A 185 12.85 -6.92 1.82
C ILE A 185 11.60 -7.77 2.00
N CYS A 186 11.29 -8.68 1.08
CA CYS A 186 10.10 -9.52 1.17
C CYS A 186 10.32 -10.77 2.04
N ASP A 187 9.29 -11.17 2.77
CA ASP A 187 9.22 -12.46 3.46
C ASP A 187 8.48 -13.51 2.64
N MET A 188 7.55 -13.03 1.80
CA MET A 188 6.69 -13.86 0.96
C MET A 188 6.38 -13.11 -0.33
N SER A 189 6.16 -13.84 -1.40
CA SER A 189 5.66 -13.26 -2.65
C SER A 189 4.62 -14.15 -3.31
N PHE A 190 3.63 -13.51 -3.94
CA PHE A 190 2.57 -14.17 -4.68
C PHE A 190 2.43 -13.53 -6.05
N GLU A 191 2.26 -14.31 -7.08
CA GLU A 191 1.93 -13.82 -8.42
C GLU A 191 0.45 -14.03 -8.71
N ILE A 192 -0.21 -12.98 -9.21
CA ILE A 192 -1.55 -13.11 -9.81
C ILE A 192 -1.37 -13.35 -11.30
N LYS A 193 -1.81 -14.52 -11.75
CA LYS A 193 -1.83 -14.92 -13.14
C LYS A 193 -3.13 -15.63 -13.48
N ASP A 194 -3.80 -15.19 -14.54
CA ASP A 194 -5.08 -15.74 -14.99
C ASP A 194 -6.14 -15.84 -13.88
N GLY A 195 -6.18 -14.81 -13.01
CA GLY A 195 -7.11 -14.71 -11.89
C GLY A 195 -6.76 -15.56 -10.68
N LYS A 196 -5.67 -16.31 -10.71
CA LYS A 196 -5.24 -17.22 -9.62
C LYS A 196 -3.96 -16.75 -8.94
N PHE A 197 -3.81 -17.16 -7.69
CA PHE A 197 -2.60 -16.92 -6.91
C PHE A 197 -1.61 -18.07 -7.06
N HIS A 198 -0.35 -17.71 -7.30
CA HIS A 198 0.77 -18.62 -7.31
C HIS A 198 1.80 -18.13 -6.30
N SER A 199 2.17 -18.96 -5.32
CA SER A 199 3.27 -18.62 -4.40
C SER A 199 4.60 -18.69 -5.15
N HIS A 200 5.44 -17.69 -4.95
CA HIS A 200 6.85 -17.73 -5.30
C HIS A 200 7.63 -17.99 -3.99
N ASP A 201 8.16 -19.20 -3.86
CA ASP A 201 9.09 -19.57 -2.81
C ASP A 201 10.50 -19.05 -3.09
#